data_dad5b7eef78ebdde4ca97b912ecaf1f5
#
_entry.id   dad5b7eef78ebdde4ca97b912ecaf1f5
#
_cell.length_a   1.000
_cell.length_b   1.000
_cell.length_c   1.000
_cell.angle_alpha   90.00
_cell.angle_beta   90.00
_cell.angle_gamma   90.00
#
_symmetry.space_group_name_H-M   'P 1'
#
loop_
_entity.id
_entity.type
_entity.pdbx_description
1 polymer ?
#
loop_
_entity_poly.entity_id
_entity_poly.type
_entity_poly.pdbx_seq_one_letter_code
_entity_poly.pdbx_strand_id
1 'polypeptide(L)'
;MKNKEKYAKEILDIVCKGNNVALDISTGSLYACEDFSCGKCYFHPDNYPNGTASCRENFAHWANSEYKEKKEFSEADKDFVRVFDKLNWFARDGAGNLYMFHRKPYKGEVNWRSKDGESAVMLECECMYQETSATFKSLSWEDDEPTSREEILGDKE
;
A
#
# COMPACT_ATOMS: atom_id res chain seq x y z
N MET A 1 3.55 14.73 -5.78
CA MET A 1 3.59 14.41 -7.24
C MET A 1 2.37 13.56 -7.57
N LYS A 2 1.67 13.87 -8.66
CA LYS A 2 0.49 13.08 -9.08
C LYS A 2 0.87 11.85 -9.90
N ASN A 3 -0.01 10.83 -9.93
CA ASN A 3 0.22 9.63 -10.72
C ASN A 3 0.47 9.94 -12.21
N LYS A 4 -0.30 10.86 -12.81
CA LYS A 4 -0.09 11.28 -14.21
C LYS A 4 1.29 11.88 -14.48
N GLU A 5 1.92 12.48 -13.48
CA GLU A 5 3.26 13.06 -13.59
C GLU A 5 4.32 11.95 -13.49
N LYS A 6 4.14 11.02 -12.55
CA LYS A 6 5.02 9.86 -12.37
C LYS A 6 5.04 8.95 -13.60
N TYR A 7 3.86 8.69 -14.16
CA TYR A 7 3.69 7.74 -15.28
C TYR A 7 3.47 8.44 -16.64
N ALA A 8 3.88 9.71 -16.76
CA ALA A 8 3.60 10.52 -17.95
C ALA A 8 4.07 9.85 -19.25
N LYS A 9 5.25 9.27 -19.26
CA LYS A 9 5.84 8.62 -20.43
C LYS A 9 5.04 7.39 -20.84
N GLU A 10 4.77 6.50 -19.89
CA GLU A 10 4.04 5.25 -20.12
C GLU A 10 2.61 5.53 -20.59
N ILE A 11 1.94 6.50 -19.97
CA ILE A 11 0.59 6.93 -20.38
C ILE A 11 0.61 7.44 -21.82
N LEU A 12 1.56 8.32 -22.15
CA LEU A 12 1.69 8.87 -23.51
C LEU A 12 1.98 7.78 -24.55
N ASP A 13 2.88 6.85 -24.24
CA ASP A 13 3.23 5.74 -25.14
C ASP A 13 2.02 4.84 -25.46
N ILE A 14 1.09 4.68 -24.52
CA ILE A 14 -0.14 3.90 -24.71
C ILE A 14 -1.18 4.72 -25.49
N VAL A 15 -1.44 5.96 -25.06
CA VAL A 15 -2.51 6.80 -25.62
C VAL A 15 -2.19 7.25 -27.05
N CYS A 16 -0.92 7.54 -27.38
CA CYS A 16 -0.50 7.90 -28.73
C CYS A 16 -0.69 6.76 -29.74
N LYS A 17 -0.81 5.52 -29.28
CA LYS A 17 -1.16 4.36 -30.12
C LYS A 17 -2.68 4.17 -30.26
N GLY A 18 -3.48 5.07 -29.70
CA GLY A 18 -4.94 5.00 -29.75
C GLY A 18 -5.60 4.12 -28.70
N ASN A 19 -4.81 3.64 -27.71
CA ASN A 19 -5.30 2.72 -26.68
C ASN A 19 -5.74 3.44 -25.40
N ASN A 20 -6.65 2.82 -24.64
CA ASN A 20 -6.93 3.18 -23.26
C ASN A 20 -5.88 2.55 -22.33
N VAL A 21 -5.70 3.16 -21.17
CA VAL A 21 -4.73 2.72 -20.15
C VAL A 21 -5.38 1.74 -19.19
N ALA A 22 -4.72 0.62 -18.92
CA ALA A 22 -5.00 -0.32 -17.85
C ALA A 22 -3.88 -0.30 -16.82
N LEU A 23 -4.20 -0.54 -15.53
CA LEU A 23 -3.24 -0.68 -14.44
C LEU A 23 -3.40 -2.06 -13.82
N ASP A 24 -2.34 -2.84 -13.78
CA ASP A 24 -2.33 -4.15 -13.14
C ASP A 24 -2.36 -3.98 -11.61
N ILE A 25 -3.36 -4.60 -10.97
CA ILE A 25 -3.54 -4.57 -9.50
C ILE A 25 -2.34 -5.15 -8.78
N SER A 26 -1.74 -6.21 -9.33
CA SER A 26 -0.67 -6.96 -8.66
C SER A 26 0.69 -6.28 -8.77
N THR A 27 1.03 -5.78 -9.95
CA THR A 27 2.36 -5.20 -10.23
C THR A 27 2.41 -3.68 -10.14
N GLY A 28 1.26 -3.01 -10.32
CA GLY A 28 1.19 -1.55 -10.45
C GLY A 28 1.74 -1.04 -11.80
N SER A 29 1.91 -1.92 -12.79
CA SER A 29 2.41 -1.56 -14.12
C SER A 29 1.26 -1.15 -15.04
N LEU A 30 1.56 -0.23 -15.97
CA LEU A 30 0.60 0.23 -16.98
C LEU A 30 0.70 -0.60 -18.27
N TYR A 31 -0.47 -0.87 -18.86
CA TYR A 31 -0.63 -1.62 -20.11
C TYR A 31 -1.66 -0.95 -21.03
N ALA A 32 -1.62 -1.29 -22.31
CA ALA A 32 -2.71 -1.01 -23.21
C ALA A 32 -3.95 -1.85 -22.83
N CYS A 33 -5.12 -1.24 -22.76
CA CYS A 33 -6.34 -1.91 -22.30
C CYS A 33 -6.72 -3.13 -23.17
N GLU A 34 -6.41 -3.07 -24.48
CA GLU A 34 -6.66 -4.18 -25.41
C GLU A 34 -5.83 -5.43 -25.13
N ASP A 35 -4.63 -5.24 -24.54
CA ASP A 35 -3.70 -6.32 -24.23
C ASP A 35 -3.84 -6.82 -22.78
N PHE A 36 -4.81 -6.29 -22.01
CA PHE A 36 -4.91 -6.56 -20.59
C PHE A 36 -6.30 -7.03 -20.14
N SER A 37 -6.33 -7.99 -19.22
CA SER A 37 -7.57 -8.55 -18.69
C SER A 37 -8.31 -7.56 -17.76
N CYS A 38 -9.58 -7.29 -18.04
CA CYS A 38 -10.44 -6.44 -17.22
C CYS A 38 -10.50 -6.90 -15.75
N GLY A 39 -10.53 -8.21 -15.50
CA GLY A 39 -10.58 -8.77 -14.15
C GLY A 39 -9.32 -8.50 -13.31
N LYS A 40 -8.21 -8.12 -13.93
CA LYS A 40 -6.96 -7.74 -13.27
C LYS A 40 -6.68 -6.23 -13.33
N CYS A 41 -7.55 -5.47 -14.00
CA CYS A 41 -7.37 -4.04 -14.20
C CYS A 41 -7.91 -3.26 -12.99
N TYR A 42 -7.07 -2.45 -12.37
CA TYR A 42 -7.44 -1.58 -11.24
C TYR A 42 -8.57 -0.61 -11.59
N PHE A 43 -8.64 -0.13 -12.84
CA PHE A 43 -9.66 0.83 -13.28
C PHE A 43 -11.02 0.18 -13.58
N HIS A 44 -11.11 -1.17 -13.59
CA HIS A 44 -12.39 -1.83 -13.78
C HIS A 44 -13.34 -1.47 -12.61
N PRO A 45 -14.64 -1.19 -12.86
CA PRO A 45 -15.58 -0.79 -11.81
C PRO A 45 -15.61 -1.70 -10.59
N ASP A 46 -15.50 -3.01 -10.80
CA ASP A 46 -15.51 -4.00 -9.70
C ASP A 46 -14.23 -3.99 -8.83
N ASN A 47 -13.13 -3.47 -9.37
CA ASN A 47 -11.83 -3.47 -8.71
C ASN A 47 -11.47 -2.10 -8.10
N TYR A 48 -12.12 -1.03 -8.59
CA TYR A 48 -11.80 0.33 -8.15
C TYR A 48 -12.50 0.66 -6.83
N PRO A 49 -11.80 1.17 -5.80
CA PRO A 49 -12.41 1.58 -4.54
C PRO A 49 -13.55 2.59 -4.79
N ASN A 50 -14.75 2.28 -4.30
CA ASN A 50 -15.98 3.05 -4.55
C ASN A 50 -16.39 3.15 -6.03
N GLY A 51 -15.97 2.19 -6.84
CA GLY A 51 -16.15 2.20 -8.28
C GLY A 51 -17.60 1.96 -8.72
N THR A 52 -18.35 3.02 -8.91
CA THR A 52 -19.60 3.05 -9.72
C THR A 52 -19.35 3.71 -11.06
N ALA A 53 -18.16 4.21 -11.29
CA ALA A 53 -17.75 4.97 -12.46
C ALA A 53 -17.23 4.07 -13.59
N SER A 54 -17.16 4.58 -14.80
CA SER A 54 -16.52 3.87 -15.92
C SER A 54 -15.01 3.75 -15.73
N CYS A 55 -14.36 2.78 -16.39
CA CYS A 55 -12.89 2.64 -16.38
C CYS A 55 -12.18 3.96 -16.70
N ARG A 56 -12.74 4.77 -17.60
CA ARG A 56 -12.19 6.06 -18.00
C ARG A 56 -12.24 7.09 -16.87
N GLU A 57 -13.32 7.13 -16.12
CA GLU A 57 -13.48 8.04 -14.96
C GLU A 57 -12.58 7.59 -13.83
N ASN A 58 -12.49 6.28 -13.57
CA ASN A 58 -11.58 5.69 -12.59
C ASN A 58 -10.12 6.01 -12.92
N PHE A 59 -9.71 5.88 -14.19
CA PHE A 59 -8.39 6.30 -14.65
C PHE A 59 -8.17 7.81 -14.42
N ALA A 60 -9.12 8.67 -14.78
CA ALA A 60 -8.98 10.11 -14.63
C ALA A 60 -8.84 10.51 -13.14
N HIS A 61 -9.60 9.87 -12.25
CA HIS A 61 -9.49 10.07 -10.82
C HIS A 61 -8.11 9.64 -10.30
N TRP A 62 -7.67 8.41 -10.62
CA TRP A 62 -6.35 7.90 -10.25
C TRP A 62 -5.21 8.78 -10.79
N ALA A 63 -5.28 9.19 -12.06
CA ALA A 63 -4.25 10.01 -12.68
C ALA A 63 -4.04 11.37 -11.98
N ASN A 64 -5.11 11.91 -11.38
CA ASN A 64 -5.07 13.17 -10.63
C ASN A 64 -4.84 12.99 -9.12
N SER A 65 -4.85 11.76 -8.60
CA SER A 65 -4.51 11.49 -7.20
C SER A 65 -3.00 11.54 -6.98
N GLU A 66 -2.59 11.69 -5.74
CA GLU A 66 -1.17 11.68 -5.38
C GLU A 66 -0.55 10.30 -5.59
N TYR A 67 0.65 10.29 -6.17
CA TYR A 67 1.46 9.09 -6.29
C TYR A 67 1.94 8.66 -4.91
N LYS A 68 1.60 7.42 -4.53
CA LYS A 68 2.14 6.75 -3.36
C LYS A 68 3.12 5.69 -3.82
N GLU A 69 4.35 5.78 -3.36
CA GLU A 69 5.36 4.78 -3.66
C GLU A 69 4.94 3.44 -3.05
N LYS A 70 4.99 2.37 -3.87
CA LYS A 70 4.70 1.03 -3.37
C LYS A 70 5.80 0.65 -2.39
N LYS A 71 5.42 0.32 -1.17
CA LYS A 71 6.36 -0.14 -0.16
C LYS A 71 6.90 -1.51 -0.53
N GLU A 72 8.21 -1.66 -0.45
CA GLU A 72 8.88 -2.93 -0.66
C GLU A 72 9.22 -3.54 0.71
N PHE A 73 8.86 -4.81 0.88
CA PHE A 73 9.13 -5.57 2.09
C PHE A 73 10.06 -6.73 1.77
N SER A 74 11.07 -6.91 2.62
CA SER A 74 12.01 -8.02 2.50
C SER A 74 11.34 -9.35 2.85
N GLU A 75 11.93 -10.49 2.44
CA GLU A 75 11.43 -11.79 2.88
C GLU A 75 11.49 -11.95 4.41
N ALA A 76 12.46 -11.32 5.08
CA ALA A 76 12.51 -11.30 6.54
C ALA A 76 11.31 -10.56 7.16
N ASP A 77 10.86 -9.45 6.55
CA ASP A 77 9.65 -8.74 6.98
C ASP A 77 8.41 -9.63 6.83
N LYS A 78 8.30 -10.33 5.70
CA LYS A 78 7.18 -11.23 5.42
C LYS A 78 7.18 -12.43 6.35
N ASP A 79 8.34 -13.04 6.60
CA ASP A 79 8.47 -14.17 7.53
C ASP A 79 8.10 -13.76 8.95
N PHE A 80 8.53 -12.57 9.38
CA PHE A 80 8.11 -12.01 10.64
C PHE A 80 6.58 -11.89 10.74
N VAL A 81 5.94 -11.31 9.72
CA VAL A 81 4.49 -11.16 9.65
C VAL A 81 3.76 -12.51 9.67
N ARG A 82 4.32 -13.55 9.04
CA ARG A 82 3.75 -14.92 9.05
C ARG A 82 3.73 -15.53 10.45
N VAL A 83 4.76 -15.28 11.26
CA VAL A 83 4.82 -15.78 12.64
C VAL A 83 3.75 -15.16 13.54
N PHE A 84 3.38 -13.91 13.31
CA PHE A 84 2.38 -13.17 14.09
C PHE A 84 1.03 -13.11 13.39
N ASP A 85 0.38 -14.25 13.20
CA ASP A 85 -0.84 -14.45 12.42
C ASP A 85 -2.06 -13.62 12.86
N LYS A 86 -2.09 -13.17 14.13
CA LYS A 86 -3.17 -12.35 14.70
C LYS A 86 -2.97 -10.85 14.52
N LEU A 87 -1.76 -10.41 14.14
CA LEU A 87 -1.44 -9.01 13.98
C LEU A 87 -1.63 -8.61 12.51
N ASN A 88 -2.55 -7.70 12.27
CA ASN A 88 -3.00 -7.36 10.92
C ASN A 88 -2.53 -5.98 10.44
N TRP A 89 -2.01 -5.15 11.33
CA TRP A 89 -1.61 -3.78 11.01
C TRP A 89 -0.26 -3.45 11.63
N PHE A 90 0.56 -2.74 10.86
CA PHE A 90 1.93 -2.38 11.20
C PHE A 90 2.16 -0.90 10.92
N ALA A 91 2.81 -0.21 11.85
CA ALA A 91 3.11 1.21 11.70
C ALA A 91 4.33 1.62 12.53
N ARG A 92 5.06 2.67 12.10
CA ARG A 92 6.11 3.31 12.90
C ARG A 92 5.62 4.64 13.45
N ASP A 93 6.01 4.95 14.68
CA ASP A 93 5.80 6.27 15.27
C ASP A 93 6.90 7.27 14.87
N GLY A 94 6.76 8.53 15.33
CA GLY A 94 7.72 9.59 15.06
C GLY A 94 9.11 9.37 15.71
N ALA A 95 9.23 8.47 16.68
CA ALA A 95 10.48 8.06 17.29
C ALA A 95 11.14 6.85 16.59
N GLY A 96 10.47 6.27 15.59
CA GLY A 96 10.93 5.12 14.82
C GLY A 96 10.55 3.78 15.42
N ASN A 97 9.75 3.74 16.49
CA ASN A 97 9.31 2.49 17.10
C ASN A 97 8.28 1.79 16.22
N LEU A 98 8.41 0.46 16.07
CA LEU A 98 7.47 -0.37 15.33
C LEU A 98 6.33 -0.82 16.26
N TYR A 99 5.10 -0.55 15.83
CA TYR A 99 3.89 -0.99 16.51
C TYR A 99 3.11 -1.96 15.63
N MET A 100 2.49 -2.94 16.26
CA MET A 100 1.64 -3.93 15.65
C MET A 100 0.28 -3.96 16.32
N PHE A 101 -0.79 -4.11 15.52
CA PHE A 101 -2.16 -4.02 15.99
C PHE A 101 -3.01 -5.17 15.43
N HIS A 102 -3.99 -5.64 16.19
CA HIS A 102 -5.01 -6.58 15.72
C HIS A 102 -6.02 -5.91 14.78
N ARG A 103 -6.37 -4.64 15.06
CA ARG A 103 -7.35 -3.84 14.31
C ARG A 103 -6.67 -2.59 13.76
N LYS A 104 -7.24 -2.03 12.69
CA LYS A 104 -6.71 -0.81 12.05
C LYS A 104 -6.61 0.33 13.08
N PRO A 105 -5.39 0.79 13.38
CA PRO A 105 -5.18 1.94 14.26
C PRO A 105 -5.47 3.23 13.51
N TYR A 106 -5.54 4.32 14.23
CA TYR A 106 -5.56 5.68 13.68
C TYR A 106 -4.32 6.46 14.12
N LYS A 107 -3.91 7.39 13.28
CA LYS A 107 -2.76 8.26 13.55
C LYS A 107 -3.13 9.33 14.57
N GLY A 108 -2.45 9.35 15.71
CA GLY A 108 -2.53 10.42 16.69
C GLY A 108 -1.51 11.53 16.40
N GLU A 109 -1.29 12.44 17.35
CA GLU A 109 -0.33 13.54 17.18
C GLU A 109 1.12 13.07 17.16
N VAL A 110 1.46 12.05 17.96
CA VAL A 110 2.84 11.56 18.14
C VAL A 110 2.97 10.04 18.01
N ASN A 111 1.86 9.31 18.00
CA ASN A 111 1.86 7.84 17.92
C ASN A 111 0.58 7.31 17.27
N TRP A 112 0.60 6.04 16.90
CA TRP A 112 -0.57 5.31 16.44
C TRP A 112 -1.38 4.79 17.63
N ARG A 113 -2.72 4.83 17.53
CA ARG A 113 -3.66 4.46 18.60
C ARG A 113 -4.73 3.49 18.13
N SER A 114 -5.09 2.54 19.00
CA SER A 114 -6.26 1.69 18.81
C SER A 114 -7.54 2.39 19.29
N LYS A 115 -8.64 2.22 18.57
CA LYS A 115 -9.94 2.80 18.95
C LYS A 115 -10.53 2.21 20.23
N ASP A 116 -10.19 0.96 20.54
CA ASP A 116 -10.81 0.19 21.63
C ASP A 116 -9.92 0.12 22.88
N GLY A 117 -8.86 0.92 22.97
CA GLY A 117 -7.92 0.87 24.09
C GLY A 117 -7.12 -0.44 24.14
N GLU A 118 -7.20 -1.29 23.13
CA GLU A 118 -6.34 -2.46 22.99
C GLU A 118 -4.88 -2.01 22.94
N SER A 119 -4.05 -2.62 23.76
CA SER A 119 -2.62 -2.33 23.78
C SER A 119 -2.02 -2.70 22.44
N ALA A 120 -1.38 -1.72 21.79
CA ALA A 120 -0.45 -2.02 20.73
C ALA A 120 0.65 -2.93 21.28
N VAL A 121 0.97 -3.98 20.57
CA VAL A 121 2.17 -4.75 20.89
C VAL A 121 3.36 -3.92 20.40
N MET A 122 4.04 -3.23 21.30
CA MET A 122 5.32 -2.62 21.01
C MET A 122 6.37 -3.72 21.11
N LEU A 123 7.19 -3.87 20.08
CA LEU A 123 8.37 -4.71 20.14
C LEU A 123 9.46 -4.01 20.98
N GLU A 124 9.24 -3.95 22.27
CA GLU A 124 10.28 -3.61 23.25
C GLU A 124 11.00 -4.89 23.71
N CYS A 125 11.93 -5.34 22.90
CA CYS A 125 12.99 -6.20 23.41
C CYS A 125 14.32 -5.47 23.14
N GLU A 126 15.06 -5.14 24.17
CA GLU A 126 16.40 -4.52 24.03
C GLU A 126 17.32 -5.36 23.13
N CYS A 127 17.10 -6.67 23.07
CA CYS A 127 17.83 -7.59 22.20
C CYS A 127 17.37 -7.51 20.72
N MET A 128 16.16 -7.01 20.43
CA MET A 128 15.63 -6.85 19.08
C MET A 128 15.75 -5.41 18.54
N TYR A 129 16.16 -4.45 19.36
CA TYR A 129 16.23 -3.03 18.98
C TYR A 129 17.20 -2.78 17.81
N GLN A 130 18.27 -3.56 17.70
CA GLN A 130 19.19 -3.48 16.56
C GLN A 130 18.66 -4.20 15.31
N GLU A 131 17.85 -5.24 15.47
CA GLU A 131 17.27 -5.98 14.34
C GLU A 131 15.99 -5.33 13.80
N THR A 132 15.15 -4.74 14.68
CA THR A 132 13.92 -4.05 14.25
C THR A 132 14.18 -2.75 13.49
N SER A 133 15.31 -2.09 13.71
CA SER A 133 15.73 -0.95 12.88
C SER A 133 16.11 -1.38 11.46
N ALA A 134 16.48 -2.65 11.26
CA ALA A 134 16.81 -3.24 9.97
C ALA A 134 15.59 -3.83 9.25
N THR A 135 14.50 -4.16 9.97
CA THR A 135 13.25 -4.68 9.42
C THR A 135 12.23 -3.57 9.19
N PHE A 136 11.30 -3.78 8.28
CA PHE A 136 10.21 -2.84 7.96
C PHE A 136 10.71 -1.41 7.64
N LYS A 137 11.82 -1.29 6.91
CA LYS A 137 12.40 0.01 6.51
C LYS A 137 11.46 0.86 5.67
N SER A 138 10.51 0.23 5.00
CA SER A 138 9.49 0.88 4.18
C SER A 138 8.35 1.50 5.00
N LEU A 139 8.28 1.24 6.32
CA LEU A 139 7.31 1.89 7.20
C LEU A 139 7.89 3.18 7.76
N SER A 140 7.13 4.26 7.68
CA SER A 140 7.50 5.59 8.16
C SER A 140 6.40 6.24 8.97
N TRP A 141 6.76 7.13 9.88
CA TRP A 141 5.81 8.05 10.52
C TRP A 141 5.12 8.98 9.52
N GLU A 142 5.78 9.29 8.40
CA GLU A 142 5.21 10.14 7.33
C GLU A 142 4.06 9.44 6.58
N ASP A 143 3.88 8.13 6.77
CA ASP A 143 2.74 7.40 6.21
C ASP A 143 1.42 7.95 6.77
N ASP A 144 0.45 8.24 5.90
CA ASP A 144 -0.88 8.70 6.29
C ASP A 144 -1.71 7.60 6.95
N GLU A 145 -1.44 6.34 6.56
CA GLU A 145 -2.16 5.15 7.00
C GLU A 145 -1.21 4.04 7.45
N PRO A 146 -1.67 3.19 8.39
CA PRO A 146 -0.91 2.00 8.78
C PRO A 146 -0.92 0.99 7.63
N THR A 147 0.11 0.17 7.54
CA THR A 147 0.24 -0.86 6.51
C THR A 147 -0.42 -2.15 6.97
N SER A 148 -1.21 -2.76 6.12
CA SER A 148 -1.90 -4.02 6.41
C SER A 148 -0.97 -5.23 6.23
N ARG A 149 -1.35 -6.35 6.87
CA ARG A 149 -0.70 -7.65 6.72
C ARG A 149 -0.67 -8.11 5.25
N GLU A 150 -1.80 -7.98 4.56
CA GLU A 150 -1.95 -8.37 3.15
C GLU A 150 -1.03 -7.55 2.25
N GLU A 151 -0.88 -6.26 2.53
CA GLU A 151 0.02 -5.38 1.80
C GLU A 151 1.48 -5.82 1.95
N ILE A 152 1.90 -6.24 3.16
CA ILE A 152 3.26 -6.71 3.43
C ILE A 152 3.52 -8.05 2.75
N LEU A 153 2.60 -9.00 2.84
CA LEU A 153 2.74 -10.33 2.25
C LEU A 153 2.62 -10.31 0.73
N GLY A 154 1.98 -9.28 0.16
CA GLY A 154 1.70 -9.21 -1.26
C GLY A 154 0.52 -10.10 -1.68
N ASP A 155 -0.17 -10.70 -0.71
CA ASP A 155 -1.36 -11.52 -0.93
C ASP A 155 -2.58 -10.59 -0.98
N LYS A 156 -3.11 -10.39 -2.18
CA LYS A 156 -4.49 -9.92 -2.35
C LYS A 156 -5.31 -11.15 -2.69
N GLU A 157 -6.18 -11.55 -1.73
CA GLU A 157 -7.28 -12.43 -2.06
C GLU A 157 -8.16 -11.86 -3.19
#